data_13cf4ec92356669aae6e5334a7520c4a
#
_entry.id   13cf4ec92356669aae6e5334a7520c4a
#
_cell.length_a   1.000
_cell.length_b   1.000
_cell.length_c   1.000
_cell.angle_alpha   90.00
_cell.angle_beta   90.00
_cell.angle_gamma   90.00
#
_symmetry.space_group_name_H-M   'P 1'
#
loop_
_entity.id
_entity.type
_entity.pdbx_description
1 polymer ?
#
loop_
_entity_poly.entity_id
_entity_poly.type
_entity_poly.pdbx_seq_one_letter_code
_entity_poly.pdbx_strand_id
1 'polypeptide(L)'
;MVENRIDMALAKLHVLSTITGSGLVAIVRTDDSSQASRIVDACAEGGAAAIEITFTVPGATAVIEDLAKRYPARQITLGAGTVLDAETARIAILAGAQFVVSASLNVDTARLCNRYQIPYLPGASTIREIVEAMECGADIIKIFPGETLGPAFVKAAKAPLPQASLMPTGGVSIDNAEEWIKAGSVALGVGGNLTAGAKTGDFKSITELTRRFVSVIREARENSKR
;
A
#
# COMPACT_ATOMS: atom_id res chain seq x y z
N MET A 1 -12.21 28.19 8.24
CA MET A 1 -10.79 27.99 8.58
C MET A 1 -10.54 27.06 9.78
N VAL A 2 -11.50 26.82 10.67
CA VAL A 2 -11.37 25.90 11.82
C VAL A 2 -11.61 24.44 11.39
N GLU A 3 -12.52 24.17 10.46
CA GLU A 3 -12.79 22.83 9.92
C GLU A 3 -11.55 22.15 9.27
N ASN A 4 -10.69 22.94 8.61
CA ASN A 4 -9.49 22.41 7.94
C ASN A 4 -8.38 21.93 8.90
N ARG A 5 -8.37 22.38 10.17
CA ARG A 5 -7.34 21.96 11.15
C ARG A 5 -7.66 20.63 11.85
N ILE A 6 -8.93 20.33 12.06
CA ILE A 6 -9.38 19.06 12.63
C ILE A 6 -9.20 17.95 11.60
N ASP A 7 -9.44 18.21 10.31
CA ASP A 7 -9.22 17.28 9.21
C ASP A 7 -7.74 16.85 9.06
N MET A 8 -6.79 17.77 9.24
CA MET A 8 -5.35 17.43 9.16
C MET A 8 -4.87 16.55 10.32
N ALA A 9 -5.35 16.77 11.54
CA ALA A 9 -4.97 15.96 12.70
C ALA A 9 -5.45 14.51 12.61
N LEU A 10 -6.50 14.25 11.83
CA LEU A 10 -7.08 12.91 11.62
C LEU A 10 -6.68 12.29 10.28
N ALA A 11 -5.90 12.99 9.43
CA ALA A 11 -5.53 12.50 8.09
C ALA A 11 -4.80 11.16 8.13
N LYS A 12 -3.85 10.96 9.06
CA LYS A 12 -3.17 9.68 9.25
C LYS A 12 -4.15 8.55 9.55
N LEU A 13 -5.11 8.77 10.44
CA LEU A 13 -6.12 7.76 10.80
C LEU A 13 -7.02 7.43 9.63
N HIS A 14 -7.40 8.43 8.83
CA HIS A 14 -8.19 8.21 7.61
C HIS A 14 -7.45 7.33 6.60
N VAL A 15 -6.17 7.62 6.33
CA VAL A 15 -5.33 6.82 5.44
C VAL A 15 -5.22 5.37 5.91
N LEU A 16 -4.92 5.15 7.20
CA LEU A 16 -4.84 3.81 7.78
C LEU A 16 -6.18 3.07 7.71
N SER A 17 -7.28 3.76 8.01
CA SER A 17 -8.64 3.21 7.90
C SER A 17 -8.98 2.84 6.45
N THR A 18 -8.58 3.64 5.47
CA THR A 18 -8.79 3.35 4.05
C THR A 18 -8.02 2.10 3.63
N ILE A 19 -6.73 2.02 3.97
CA ILE A 19 -5.88 0.85 3.64
C ILE A 19 -6.43 -0.42 4.30
N THR A 20 -6.69 -0.37 5.60
CA THR A 20 -7.17 -1.54 6.34
C THR A 20 -8.62 -1.89 6.01
N GLY A 21 -9.46 -0.91 5.73
CA GLY A 21 -10.87 -1.10 5.35
C GLY A 21 -11.01 -1.76 3.98
N SER A 22 -10.32 -1.25 2.96
CA SER A 22 -10.33 -1.83 1.61
C SER A 22 -9.58 -3.17 1.56
N GLY A 23 -8.47 -3.27 2.29
CA GLY A 23 -7.59 -4.43 2.31
C GLY A 23 -6.76 -4.63 1.05
N LEU A 24 -6.79 -3.69 0.11
CA LEU A 24 -6.00 -3.71 -1.11
C LEU A 24 -5.19 -2.43 -1.26
N VAL A 25 -3.88 -2.57 -1.48
CA VAL A 25 -2.99 -1.52 -1.98
C VAL A 25 -2.54 -1.93 -3.38
N ALA A 26 -3.03 -1.23 -4.41
CA ALA A 26 -2.59 -1.45 -5.79
C ALA A 26 -1.22 -0.78 -5.99
N ILE A 27 -0.22 -1.55 -6.44
CA ILE A 27 1.15 -1.07 -6.61
C ILE A 27 1.43 -0.85 -8.09
N VAL A 28 1.69 0.40 -8.45
CA VAL A 28 1.98 0.81 -9.82
C VAL A 28 3.49 0.90 -10.03
N ARG A 29 3.98 0.02 -10.90
CA ARG A 29 5.36 -0.01 -11.36
C ARG A 29 5.37 -0.18 -12.87
N THR A 30 5.97 0.76 -13.58
CA THR A 30 6.09 0.78 -15.04
C THR A 30 7.30 1.61 -15.44
N ASP A 31 7.83 1.36 -16.63
CA ASP A 31 8.93 2.12 -17.22
C ASP A 31 8.43 3.36 -17.99
N ASP A 32 7.11 3.57 -18.06
CA ASP A 32 6.46 4.69 -18.75
C ASP A 32 5.51 5.45 -17.80
N SER A 33 5.83 6.70 -17.54
CA SER A 33 5.02 7.58 -16.68
C SER A 33 3.59 7.81 -17.20
N SER A 34 3.39 7.80 -18.52
CA SER A 34 2.05 7.93 -19.12
C SER A 34 1.17 6.72 -18.84
N GLN A 35 1.75 5.54 -18.78
CA GLN A 35 1.05 4.31 -18.39
C GLN A 35 0.70 4.31 -16.91
N ALA A 36 1.54 4.91 -16.04
CA ALA A 36 1.28 4.95 -14.61
C ALA A 36 -0.10 5.57 -14.31
N SER A 37 -0.42 6.72 -14.91
CA SER A 37 -1.71 7.37 -14.76
C SER A 37 -2.88 6.48 -15.23
N ARG A 38 -2.73 5.82 -16.38
CA ARG A 38 -3.78 4.92 -16.93
C ARG A 38 -4.00 3.68 -16.04
N ILE A 39 -2.93 3.14 -15.45
CA ILE A 39 -3.03 2.02 -14.49
C ILE A 39 -3.79 2.48 -13.24
N VAL A 40 -3.48 3.69 -12.72
CA VAL A 40 -4.19 4.26 -11.56
C VAL A 40 -5.68 4.41 -11.88
N ASP A 41 -6.02 4.98 -13.05
CA ASP A 41 -7.40 5.15 -13.48
C ASP A 41 -8.15 3.81 -13.51
N ALA A 42 -7.53 2.77 -14.08
CA ALA A 42 -8.10 1.42 -14.14
C ALA A 42 -8.26 0.77 -12.74
N CYS A 43 -7.27 0.94 -11.85
CA CYS A 43 -7.35 0.43 -10.47
C CYS A 43 -8.45 1.16 -9.68
N ALA A 44 -8.55 2.49 -9.81
CA ALA A 44 -9.58 3.29 -9.15
C ALA A 44 -11.00 2.90 -9.63
N GLU A 45 -11.19 2.72 -10.94
CA GLU A 45 -12.45 2.23 -11.52
C GLU A 45 -12.80 0.82 -11.02
N GLY A 46 -11.80 -0.02 -10.78
CA GLY A 46 -11.96 -1.35 -10.19
C GLY A 46 -12.27 -1.34 -8.69
N GLY A 47 -12.21 -0.18 -8.03
CA GLY A 47 -12.54 -0.01 -6.61
C GLY A 47 -11.33 -0.06 -5.66
N ALA A 48 -10.09 0.08 -6.17
CA ALA A 48 -8.93 0.24 -5.31
C ALA A 48 -8.98 1.61 -4.59
N ALA A 49 -9.10 1.58 -3.26
CA ALA A 49 -9.14 2.80 -2.44
C ALA A 49 -7.74 3.32 -2.05
N ALA A 50 -6.70 2.49 -2.13
CA ALA A 50 -5.31 2.85 -1.88
C ALA A 50 -4.42 2.42 -3.04
N ILE A 51 -3.60 3.34 -3.55
CA ILE A 51 -2.74 3.13 -4.72
C ILE A 51 -1.35 3.69 -4.44
N GLU A 52 -0.32 2.86 -4.65
CA GLU A 52 1.10 3.18 -4.43
C GLU A 52 1.79 3.40 -5.80
N ILE A 53 2.42 4.56 -5.99
CA ILE A 53 3.33 4.82 -7.12
C ILE A 53 4.76 4.56 -6.66
N THR A 54 5.44 3.61 -7.30
CA THR A 54 6.83 3.33 -6.92
C THR A 54 7.79 4.36 -7.50
N PHE A 55 8.81 4.76 -6.74
CA PHE A 55 9.87 5.67 -7.20
C PHE A 55 10.79 5.07 -8.27
N THR A 56 10.54 3.82 -8.67
CA THR A 56 11.13 3.23 -9.87
C THR A 56 10.43 3.66 -11.17
N VAL A 57 9.25 4.30 -11.07
CA VAL A 57 8.57 4.90 -12.23
C VAL A 57 9.32 6.17 -12.62
N PRO A 58 9.71 6.35 -13.89
CA PRO A 58 10.33 7.59 -14.35
C PRO A 58 9.45 8.80 -14.06
N GLY A 59 10.01 9.83 -13.42
CA GLY A 59 9.24 11.01 -13.05
C GLY A 59 8.15 10.78 -12.00
N ALA A 60 8.29 9.80 -11.12
CA ALA A 60 7.30 9.42 -10.09
C ALA A 60 6.75 10.63 -9.31
N THR A 61 7.59 11.61 -8.98
CA THR A 61 7.18 12.85 -8.29
C THR A 61 6.12 13.60 -9.08
N ALA A 62 6.35 13.83 -10.38
CA ALA A 62 5.40 14.53 -11.25
C ALA A 62 4.10 13.73 -11.44
N VAL A 63 4.20 12.40 -11.53
CA VAL A 63 3.03 11.49 -11.60
C VAL A 63 2.20 11.60 -10.33
N ILE A 64 2.82 11.56 -9.15
CA ILE A 64 2.12 11.70 -7.87
C ILE A 64 1.45 13.08 -7.77
N GLU A 65 2.14 14.14 -8.17
CA GLU A 65 1.62 15.51 -8.15
C GLU A 65 0.40 15.69 -9.06
N ASP A 66 0.43 15.13 -10.27
CA ASP A 66 -0.71 15.16 -11.20
C ASP A 66 -1.89 14.35 -10.64
N LEU A 67 -1.65 13.14 -10.16
CA LEU A 67 -2.67 12.27 -9.59
C LEU A 67 -3.31 12.88 -8.33
N ALA A 68 -2.51 13.53 -7.47
CA ALA A 68 -3.01 14.20 -6.27
C ALA A 68 -3.94 15.39 -6.60
N LYS A 69 -3.74 16.05 -7.75
CA LYS A 69 -4.64 17.11 -8.26
C LYS A 69 -5.91 16.54 -8.88
N ARG A 70 -5.81 15.39 -9.58
CA ARG A 70 -6.94 14.75 -10.26
C ARG A 70 -7.88 14.01 -9.33
N TYR A 71 -7.33 13.37 -8.31
CA TYR A 71 -8.08 12.55 -7.38
C TYR A 71 -8.16 13.21 -6.00
N PRO A 72 -9.35 13.65 -5.56
CA PRO A 72 -9.54 14.10 -4.19
C PRO A 72 -9.18 12.97 -3.21
N ALA A 73 -8.60 13.33 -2.06
CA ALA A 73 -8.15 12.38 -1.03
C ALA A 73 -9.25 11.41 -0.52
N ARG A 74 -10.52 11.76 -0.71
CA ARG A 74 -11.67 10.92 -0.35
C ARG A 74 -12.01 9.86 -1.41
N GLN A 75 -11.48 10.01 -2.64
CA GLN A 75 -11.75 9.08 -3.73
C GLN A 75 -10.73 7.95 -3.76
N ILE A 76 -9.44 8.30 -3.71
CA ILE A 76 -8.33 7.35 -3.54
C ILE A 76 -7.30 7.93 -2.57
N THR A 77 -6.66 7.05 -1.82
CA THR A 77 -5.50 7.36 -1.00
C THR A 77 -4.24 7.05 -1.81
N LEU A 78 -3.48 8.09 -2.16
CA LEU A 78 -2.29 7.97 -2.99
C LEU A 78 -1.03 7.86 -2.14
N GLY A 79 -0.19 6.86 -2.41
CA GLY A 79 1.07 6.65 -1.72
C GLY A 79 2.28 6.60 -2.62
N ALA A 80 3.44 6.71 -2.01
CA ALA A 80 4.74 6.56 -2.67
C ALA A 80 5.43 5.29 -2.18
N GLY A 81 5.89 4.45 -3.11
CA GLY A 81 6.59 3.21 -2.81
C GLY A 81 8.02 3.17 -3.30
N THR A 82 8.77 2.18 -2.82
CA THR A 82 10.21 2.05 -3.08
C THR A 82 10.98 3.29 -2.62
N VAL A 83 10.54 3.87 -1.51
CA VAL A 83 11.16 5.03 -0.87
C VAL A 83 12.22 4.51 0.11
N LEU A 84 13.51 4.77 -0.14
CA LEU A 84 14.62 4.16 0.60
C LEU A 84 15.28 5.10 1.62
N ASP A 85 14.94 6.39 1.60
CA ASP A 85 15.54 7.44 2.42
C ASP A 85 14.52 8.53 2.78
N ALA A 86 14.88 9.35 3.76
CA ALA A 86 14.04 10.44 4.26
C ALA A 86 13.87 11.58 3.25
N GLU A 87 14.88 11.83 2.43
CA GLU A 87 14.87 12.87 1.41
C GLU A 87 13.83 12.55 0.34
N THR A 88 13.84 11.33 -0.18
CA THR A 88 12.85 10.82 -1.13
C THR A 88 11.44 10.82 -0.51
N ALA A 89 11.31 10.42 0.77
CA ALA A 89 10.05 10.49 1.49
C ALA A 89 9.51 11.94 1.58
N ARG A 90 10.39 12.91 1.86
CA ARG A 90 9.98 14.32 1.91
C ARG A 90 9.50 14.83 0.56
N ILE A 91 10.21 14.48 -0.52
CA ILE A 91 9.82 14.83 -1.89
C ILE A 91 8.45 14.23 -2.23
N ALA A 92 8.23 12.96 -1.90
CA ALA A 92 6.95 12.28 -2.14
C ALA A 92 5.79 12.95 -1.39
N ILE A 93 5.99 13.31 -0.12
CA ILE A 93 4.99 14.02 0.70
C ILE A 93 4.65 15.39 0.10
N LEU A 94 5.66 16.14 -0.36
CA LEU A 94 5.45 17.44 -1.01
C LEU A 94 4.69 17.32 -2.32
N ALA A 95 4.88 16.21 -3.06
CA ALA A 95 4.14 15.90 -4.28
C ALA A 95 2.68 15.46 -4.00
N GLY A 96 2.31 15.20 -2.75
CA GLY A 96 0.95 14.83 -2.36
C GLY A 96 0.76 13.37 -1.94
N ALA A 97 1.84 12.60 -1.74
CA ALA A 97 1.73 11.26 -1.19
C ALA A 97 1.18 11.30 0.25
N GLN A 98 0.18 10.49 0.52
CA GLN A 98 -0.53 10.39 1.79
C GLN A 98 -0.04 9.22 2.66
N PHE A 99 0.73 8.30 2.10
CA PHE A 99 1.48 7.25 2.81
C PHE A 99 2.78 6.93 2.06
N VAL A 100 3.74 6.37 2.78
CA VAL A 100 5.05 6.01 2.26
C VAL A 100 5.33 4.53 2.50
N VAL A 101 5.83 3.84 1.48
CA VAL A 101 6.16 2.41 1.54
C VAL A 101 7.62 2.20 1.15
N SER A 102 8.32 1.35 1.86
CA SER A 102 9.69 0.95 1.53
C SER A 102 9.87 -0.57 1.51
N ALA A 103 10.97 -1.04 0.95
CA ALA A 103 11.33 -2.45 0.92
C ALA A 103 11.91 -2.94 2.25
N SER A 104 12.42 -2.03 3.08
CA SER A 104 13.02 -2.28 4.38
C SER A 104 12.77 -1.09 5.31
N LEU A 105 13.02 -1.26 6.61
CA LEU A 105 12.98 -0.17 7.57
C LEU A 105 14.15 0.81 7.33
N ASN A 106 13.83 2.11 7.24
CA ASN A 106 14.76 3.20 7.39
C ASN A 106 14.28 4.10 8.53
N VAL A 107 15.08 4.21 9.60
CA VAL A 107 14.71 4.89 10.84
C VAL A 107 14.50 6.39 10.62
N ASP A 108 15.29 7.02 9.76
CA ASP A 108 15.17 8.46 9.49
C ASP A 108 13.92 8.74 8.66
N THR A 109 13.56 7.85 7.73
CA THR A 109 12.28 7.90 7.03
C THR A 109 11.11 7.76 8.00
N ALA A 110 11.18 6.83 8.97
CA ALA A 110 10.15 6.68 9.99
C ALA A 110 9.98 7.96 10.83
N ARG A 111 11.09 8.53 11.30
CA ARG A 111 11.10 9.80 12.04
C ARG A 111 10.51 10.96 11.22
N LEU A 112 10.86 11.05 9.94
CA LEU A 112 10.32 12.06 9.03
C LEU A 112 8.80 11.89 8.88
N CYS A 113 8.34 10.70 8.53
CA CYS A 113 6.93 10.40 8.33
C CYS A 113 6.11 10.66 9.60
N ASN A 114 6.61 10.25 10.77
CA ASN A 114 5.97 10.55 12.06
C ASN A 114 5.86 12.06 12.33
N ARG A 115 6.88 12.86 11.97
CA ARG A 115 6.87 14.32 12.10
C ARG A 115 5.75 14.97 11.30
N TYR A 116 5.48 14.44 10.09
CA TYR A 116 4.45 14.96 9.19
C TYR A 116 3.11 14.24 9.31
N GLN A 117 2.99 13.29 10.26
CA GLN A 117 1.78 12.48 10.46
C GLN A 117 1.35 11.72 9.20
N ILE A 118 2.33 11.21 8.46
CA ILE A 118 2.15 10.36 7.27
C ILE A 118 2.40 8.91 7.67
N PRO A 119 1.48 7.96 7.39
CA PRO A 119 1.75 6.54 7.60
C PRO A 119 2.99 6.07 6.84
N TYR A 120 3.87 5.38 7.54
CA TYR A 120 5.03 4.71 6.95
C TYR A 120 4.88 3.20 7.07
N LEU A 121 4.98 2.52 5.93
CA LEU A 121 4.83 1.07 5.78
C LEU A 121 6.19 0.47 5.40
N PRO A 122 7.12 0.29 6.36
CA PRO A 122 8.43 -0.29 6.10
C PRO A 122 8.32 -1.77 5.77
N GLY A 123 9.25 -2.28 4.95
CA GLY A 123 9.41 -3.70 4.68
C GLY A 123 10.11 -4.44 5.82
N ALA A 124 9.71 -5.70 6.03
CA ALA A 124 10.32 -6.64 6.94
C ALA A 124 10.23 -8.06 6.38
N SER A 125 11.25 -8.87 6.64
CA SER A 125 11.34 -10.29 6.28
C SER A 125 11.60 -11.22 7.48
N THR A 126 11.80 -10.64 8.66
CA THR A 126 12.05 -11.36 9.92
C THR A 126 11.19 -10.80 11.05
N ILE A 127 11.00 -11.62 12.11
CA ILE A 127 10.31 -11.21 13.34
C ILE A 127 10.99 -10.00 13.98
N ARG A 128 12.33 -9.96 13.97
CA ARG A 128 13.11 -8.86 14.53
C ARG A 128 12.81 -7.54 13.79
N GLU A 129 12.83 -7.55 12.47
CA GLU A 129 12.53 -6.36 11.66
C GLU A 129 11.09 -5.88 11.85
N ILE A 130 10.12 -6.80 12.06
CA ILE A 130 8.74 -6.44 12.40
C ILE A 130 8.71 -5.67 13.73
N VAL A 131 9.40 -6.18 14.76
CA VAL A 131 9.47 -5.51 16.07
C VAL A 131 10.12 -4.14 15.96
N GLU A 132 11.27 -4.04 15.31
CA GLU A 132 11.99 -2.78 15.10
C GLU A 132 11.14 -1.76 14.33
N ALA A 133 10.37 -2.21 13.32
CA ALA A 133 9.44 -1.35 12.61
C ALA A 133 8.33 -0.79 13.50
N MET A 134 7.73 -1.64 14.36
CA MET A 134 6.72 -1.20 15.33
C MET A 134 7.29 -0.20 16.34
N GLU A 135 8.51 -0.45 16.85
CA GLU A 135 9.20 0.46 17.77
C GLU A 135 9.51 1.83 17.14
N CYS A 136 9.71 1.86 15.81
CA CYS A 136 9.84 3.10 15.03
C CYS A 136 8.51 3.77 14.70
N GLY A 137 7.38 3.24 15.16
CA GLY A 137 6.04 3.83 15.00
C GLY A 137 5.36 3.47 13.68
N ALA A 138 5.75 2.35 13.04
CA ALA A 138 5.03 1.84 11.88
C ALA A 138 3.68 1.25 12.29
N ASP A 139 2.60 1.73 11.66
CA ASP A 139 1.24 1.23 11.93
C ASP A 139 0.91 -0.04 11.12
N ILE A 140 1.50 -0.18 9.94
CA ILE A 140 1.39 -1.35 9.07
C ILE A 140 2.79 -1.71 8.59
N ILE A 141 3.15 -2.99 8.63
CA ILE A 141 4.46 -3.49 8.19
C ILE A 141 4.27 -4.30 6.91
N LYS A 142 4.99 -3.92 5.87
CA LYS A 142 5.05 -4.66 4.61
C LYS A 142 5.88 -5.93 4.80
N ILE A 143 5.30 -7.09 4.53
CA ILE A 143 6.03 -8.37 4.49
C ILE A 143 6.57 -8.56 3.08
N PHE A 144 7.90 -8.53 2.93
CA PHE A 144 8.56 -8.54 1.63
C PHE A 144 9.92 -9.28 1.69
N PRO A 145 10.25 -10.10 0.68
CA PRO A 145 9.42 -10.48 -0.48
C PRO A 145 8.40 -11.58 -0.13
N GLY A 146 7.12 -11.32 -0.40
CA GLY A 146 6.02 -12.22 -0.03
C GLY A 146 6.09 -13.58 -0.72
N GLU A 147 6.55 -13.64 -1.98
CA GLU A 147 6.71 -14.90 -2.73
C GLU A 147 7.70 -15.89 -2.08
N THR A 148 8.66 -15.37 -1.32
CA THR A 148 9.64 -16.20 -0.62
C THR A 148 9.12 -16.65 0.74
N LEU A 149 8.40 -15.77 1.45
CA LEU A 149 7.96 -15.99 2.83
C LEU A 149 6.64 -16.78 2.92
N GLY A 150 5.71 -16.51 2.04
CA GLY A 150 4.41 -17.18 1.99
C GLY A 150 3.45 -16.80 3.12
N PRO A 151 2.16 -17.17 3.01
CA PRO A 151 1.15 -16.94 4.05
C PRO A 151 1.49 -17.57 5.40
N ALA A 152 2.21 -18.70 5.39
CA ALA A 152 2.67 -19.40 6.60
C ALA A 152 3.54 -18.51 7.49
N PHE A 153 4.38 -17.64 6.90
CA PHE A 153 5.18 -16.68 7.65
C PHE A 153 4.30 -15.69 8.42
N VAL A 154 3.29 -15.11 7.76
CA VAL A 154 2.35 -14.17 8.41
C VAL A 154 1.65 -14.85 9.58
N LYS A 155 1.14 -16.07 9.38
CA LYS A 155 0.51 -16.85 10.45
C LYS A 155 1.45 -17.11 11.63
N ALA A 156 2.69 -17.49 11.34
CA ALA A 156 3.71 -17.72 12.37
C ALA A 156 4.11 -16.44 13.11
N ALA A 157 4.25 -15.31 12.39
CA ALA A 157 4.58 -14.02 12.98
C ALA A 157 3.46 -13.50 13.89
N LYS A 158 2.19 -13.72 13.54
CA LYS A 158 1.02 -13.31 14.33
C LYS A 158 0.90 -14.06 15.64
N ALA A 159 1.51 -15.22 15.80
CA ALA A 159 1.46 -15.97 17.07
C ALA A 159 2.16 -15.20 18.23
N PRO A 160 3.44 -14.80 18.13
CA PRO A 160 4.10 -13.97 19.15
C PRO A 160 3.74 -12.47 19.06
N LEU A 161 3.26 -11.97 17.91
CA LEU A 161 2.98 -10.57 17.65
C LEU A 161 1.53 -10.36 17.16
N PRO A 162 0.50 -10.69 17.97
CA PRO A 162 -0.90 -10.58 17.57
C PRO A 162 -1.30 -9.14 17.21
N GLN A 163 -0.63 -8.13 17.76
CA GLN A 163 -0.84 -6.71 17.51
C GLN A 163 -0.23 -6.23 16.19
N ALA A 164 0.72 -6.94 15.56
CA ALA A 164 1.37 -6.49 14.35
C ALA A 164 0.39 -6.46 13.16
N SER A 165 0.24 -5.32 12.50
CA SER A 165 -0.54 -5.17 11.29
C SER A 165 0.34 -5.47 10.07
N LEU A 166 0.13 -6.61 9.42
CA LEU A 166 1.00 -7.11 8.36
C LEU A 166 0.33 -7.01 6.98
N MET A 167 1.10 -6.54 5.98
CA MET A 167 0.68 -6.38 4.59
C MET A 167 1.69 -7.09 3.66
N PRO A 168 1.43 -8.33 3.24
CA PRO A 168 2.30 -9.02 2.29
C PRO A 168 2.33 -8.31 0.94
N THR A 169 3.50 -8.31 0.32
CA THR A 169 3.77 -7.74 -1.00
C THR A 169 4.78 -8.63 -1.73
N GLY A 170 4.55 -8.85 -3.02
CA GLY A 170 5.31 -9.81 -3.84
C GLY A 170 4.64 -11.19 -3.85
N GLY A 171 4.43 -11.74 -5.05
CA GLY A 171 3.78 -13.04 -5.22
C GLY A 171 2.29 -13.09 -4.88
N VAL A 172 1.69 -11.99 -4.44
CA VAL A 172 0.25 -11.93 -4.17
C VAL A 172 -0.52 -11.98 -5.48
N SER A 173 -1.44 -12.93 -5.60
CA SER A 173 -2.30 -13.14 -6.76
C SER A 173 -3.75 -13.35 -6.32
N ILE A 174 -4.66 -13.35 -7.29
CA ILE A 174 -6.07 -13.60 -7.01
C ILE A 174 -6.29 -15.01 -6.43
N ASP A 175 -5.43 -15.97 -6.80
CA ASP A 175 -5.55 -17.37 -6.41
C ASP A 175 -5.12 -17.62 -4.96
N ASN A 176 -4.24 -16.75 -4.40
CA ASN A 176 -3.75 -16.87 -3.02
C ASN A 176 -4.22 -15.74 -2.07
N ALA A 177 -4.98 -14.77 -2.58
CA ALA A 177 -5.42 -13.61 -1.80
C ALA A 177 -6.21 -13.99 -0.53
N GLU A 178 -7.10 -14.97 -0.65
CA GLU A 178 -7.88 -15.49 0.49
C GLU A 178 -6.98 -16.10 1.56
N GLU A 179 -5.95 -16.86 1.16
CA GLU A 179 -5.02 -17.51 2.08
C GLU A 179 -4.21 -16.47 2.89
N TRP A 180 -3.74 -15.39 2.24
CA TRP A 180 -3.07 -14.29 2.90
C TRP A 180 -3.95 -13.59 3.95
N ILE A 181 -5.23 -13.35 3.63
CA ILE A 181 -6.18 -12.75 4.57
C ILE A 181 -6.45 -13.70 5.75
N LYS A 182 -6.67 -14.99 5.49
CA LYS A 182 -6.85 -16.01 6.54
C LYS A 182 -5.62 -16.19 7.43
N ALA A 183 -4.42 -15.93 6.91
CA ALA A 183 -3.19 -15.93 7.69
C ALA A 183 -3.08 -14.74 8.67
N GLY A 184 -3.97 -13.73 8.58
CA GLY A 184 -4.03 -12.58 9.46
C GLY A 184 -3.48 -11.28 8.87
N SER A 185 -3.32 -11.19 7.54
CA SER A 185 -2.95 -9.95 6.87
C SER A 185 -4.06 -8.91 6.95
N VAL A 186 -3.71 -7.66 7.27
CA VAL A 186 -4.66 -6.54 7.35
C VAL A 186 -4.96 -5.93 5.98
N ALA A 187 -4.03 -6.06 5.04
CA ALA A 187 -4.16 -5.63 3.66
C ALA A 187 -3.20 -6.44 2.78
N LEU A 188 -3.38 -6.36 1.46
CA LEU A 188 -2.55 -7.01 0.44
C LEU A 188 -1.95 -5.93 -0.48
N GLY A 189 -0.63 -5.94 -0.65
CA GLY A 189 0.07 -5.13 -1.65
C GLY A 189 0.20 -5.91 -2.95
N VAL A 190 -0.50 -5.49 -4.02
CA VAL A 190 -0.54 -6.22 -5.28
C VAL A 190 0.00 -5.38 -6.42
N GLY A 191 1.09 -5.82 -7.03
CA GLY A 191 1.79 -5.13 -8.12
C GLY A 191 1.63 -5.83 -9.46
N GLY A 192 2.70 -6.44 -9.95
CA GLY A 192 2.80 -6.99 -11.30
C GLY A 192 1.64 -7.91 -11.72
N ASN A 193 1.14 -8.74 -10.82
CA ASN A 193 -0.01 -9.61 -11.10
C ASN A 193 -1.29 -8.79 -11.39
N LEU A 194 -1.48 -7.64 -10.72
CA LEU A 194 -2.62 -6.78 -10.94
C LEU A 194 -2.49 -5.95 -12.22
N THR A 195 -1.29 -5.44 -12.49
CA THR A 195 -1.05 -4.44 -13.54
C THR A 195 -0.53 -5.03 -14.85
N ALA A 196 -0.50 -6.37 -14.97
CA ALA A 196 0.06 -7.07 -16.14
C ALA A 196 -0.55 -6.64 -17.48
N GLY A 197 -1.85 -6.34 -17.52
CA GLY A 197 -2.56 -5.88 -18.71
C GLY A 197 -2.00 -4.58 -19.33
N ALA A 198 -1.32 -3.75 -18.53
CA ALA A 198 -0.71 -2.52 -19.03
C ALA A 198 0.35 -2.78 -20.11
N LYS A 199 1.07 -3.92 -20.05
CA LYS A 199 2.09 -4.30 -21.04
C LYS A 199 1.52 -4.47 -22.45
N THR A 200 0.26 -4.84 -22.56
CA THR A 200 -0.46 -5.05 -23.82
C THR A 200 -1.49 -3.95 -24.11
N GLY A 201 -1.58 -2.94 -23.22
CA GLY A 201 -2.58 -1.87 -23.31
C GLY A 201 -3.99 -2.29 -22.88
N ASP A 202 -4.14 -3.46 -22.28
CA ASP A 202 -5.43 -3.96 -21.78
C ASP A 202 -5.70 -3.46 -20.34
N PHE A 203 -6.09 -2.20 -20.23
CA PHE A 203 -6.42 -1.58 -18.94
C PHE A 203 -7.77 -2.08 -18.37
N LYS A 204 -8.65 -2.61 -19.25
CA LYS A 204 -9.92 -3.19 -18.82
C LYS A 204 -9.71 -4.43 -17.95
N SER A 205 -8.74 -5.26 -18.30
CA SER A 205 -8.38 -6.42 -17.48
C SER A 205 -7.87 -6.01 -16.08
N ILE A 206 -7.17 -4.87 -15.97
CA ILE A 206 -6.74 -4.32 -14.67
C ILE A 206 -7.95 -3.92 -13.83
N THR A 207 -8.91 -3.21 -14.41
CA THR A 207 -10.17 -2.84 -13.74
C THR A 207 -10.93 -4.08 -13.23
N GLU A 208 -11.11 -5.07 -14.08
CA GLU A 208 -11.82 -6.30 -13.74
C GLU A 208 -11.11 -7.10 -12.65
N LEU A 209 -9.78 -7.24 -12.75
CA LEU A 209 -8.99 -7.95 -11.76
C LEU A 209 -8.97 -7.21 -10.40
N THR A 210 -8.87 -5.89 -10.42
CA THR A 210 -8.97 -5.07 -9.20
C THR A 210 -10.31 -5.31 -8.49
N ARG A 211 -11.41 -5.33 -9.24
CA ARG A 211 -12.75 -5.59 -8.70
C ARG A 211 -12.85 -6.98 -8.08
N ARG A 212 -12.22 -7.98 -8.72
CA ARG A 212 -12.14 -9.35 -8.17
C ARG A 212 -11.34 -9.38 -6.87
N PHE A 213 -10.18 -8.72 -6.78
CA PHE A 213 -9.40 -8.63 -5.53
C PHE A 213 -10.23 -8.03 -4.40
N VAL A 214 -10.91 -6.91 -4.65
CA VAL A 214 -11.78 -6.26 -3.65
C VAL A 214 -12.87 -7.22 -3.15
N SER A 215 -13.50 -8.00 -4.06
CA SER A 215 -14.53 -8.99 -3.67
C SER A 215 -13.94 -10.12 -2.84
N VAL A 216 -12.85 -10.76 -3.30
CA VAL A 216 -12.22 -11.89 -2.61
C VAL A 216 -11.73 -11.48 -1.21
N ILE A 217 -11.12 -10.30 -1.07
CA ILE A 217 -10.68 -9.81 0.24
C ILE A 217 -11.86 -9.61 1.19
N ARG A 218 -12.96 -9.02 0.71
CA ARG A 218 -14.18 -8.83 1.50
C ARG A 218 -14.76 -10.17 1.96
N GLU A 219 -14.93 -11.11 1.04
CA GLU A 219 -15.49 -12.44 1.31
C GLU A 219 -14.62 -13.23 2.30
N ALA A 220 -13.27 -13.21 2.11
CA ALA A 220 -12.34 -13.86 3.02
C ALA A 220 -12.43 -13.33 4.46
N ARG A 221 -12.63 -12.00 4.62
CA ARG A 221 -12.82 -11.37 5.94
C ARG A 221 -14.17 -11.73 6.60
N GLU A 222 -15.22 -11.79 5.83
CA GLU A 222 -16.54 -12.19 6.33
C GLU A 222 -16.53 -13.65 6.82
N ASN A 223 -15.89 -14.53 6.07
CA ASN A 223 -15.72 -15.94 6.43
C ASN A 223 -14.85 -16.17 7.67
N SER A 224 -13.88 -15.28 7.91
CA SER A 224 -12.98 -15.36 9.08
C SER A 224 -13.62 -14.89 10.39
N LYS A 225 -14.81 -14.27 10.34
CA LYS A 225 -15.58 -13.82 11.51
C LYS A 225 -16.61 -14.85 12.00
N ARG A 226 -16.84 -15.90 11.23
CA ARG A 226 -17.71 -17.04 11.56
C ARG A 226 -16.93 -18.15 12.24
#